data_23a485ffe1d8960caec687304695fd8a
#
_entry.id   23a485ffe1d8960caec687304695fd8a
#
_cell.length_a   1.000
_cell.length_b   1.000
_cell.length_c   1.000
_cell.angle_alpha   90.00
_cell.angle_beta   90.00
_cell.angle_gamma   90.00
#
_symmetry.space_group_name_H-M   'P 1'
#
loop_
_entity.id
_entity.type
_entity.pdbx_description
1 polymer ?
#
loop_
_entity_poly.entity_id
_entity_poly.type
_entity_poly.pdbx_seq_one_letter_code
_entity_poly.pdbx_strand_id
1 'polypeptide(L)'
;MASVLSFDILPFEARHADVIVQLGRRAFSAVPGYAQPKDSAAHLGQLLGAANPGGQTWLAMAMDAGRCVGNVAATPFRFRTKGGRLVTGYQLGSIVIDPSLQRQGVGSRLIADMTAYLASKPDSFTYIYPNTRSKPVLLRQGYKIAASIPTYVHLPTFASFGMSMRAGGTFAVDDGEGNSWKGEMLPPSILSRDMAGFPEDDAEAGGFIRDSAYCRWRYCGPDTDHRYQFAVLRPLTGSGSAVVVLTTHEFNGLRFMIIVDLFSESPARHYGLAVRAARACGSRESARLVYSSSNIPSLRATPVDLKSKWWRVSVPDFANPRPIKLLLHPEPNGVGLADLADSIALTGDWMGF
;
A
#
# COMPACT_ATOMS: atom_id res chain seq x y z
N MET A 1 14.26 16.41 -37.82
CA MET A 1 12.84 16.71 -37.54
C MET A 1 12.62 16.52 -36.06
N ALA A 2 12.13 17.53 -35.33
CA ALA A 2 11.73 17.36 -33.95
C ALA A 2 10.53 16.41 -33.92
N SER A 3 10.63 15.33 -33.16
CA SER A 3 9.54 14.38 -33.00
C SER A 3 8.39 15.07 -32.21
N VAL A 4 7.18 14.93 -32.69
CA VAL A 4 6.00 15.51 -32.06
C VAL A 4 5.47 14.47 -31.06
N LEU A 5 5.57 14.79 -29.76
CA LEU A 5 4.99 13.97 -28.72
C LEU A 5 3.46 14.04 -28.76
N SER A 6 2.78 12.90 -28.80
CA SER A 6 1.34 12.83 -28.50
C SER A 6 1.10 12.51 -27.04
N PHE A 7 -0.05 12.96 -26.52
CA PHE A 7 -0.48 12.77 -25.13
C PHE A 7 -1.92 12.29 -25.14
N ASP A 8 -2.16 11.13 -24.55
CA ASP A 8 -3.46 10.49 -24.58
C ASP A 8 -3.86 10.03 -23.17
N ILE A 9 -5.14 10.14 -22.84
CA ILE A 9 -5.72 9.54 -21.64
C ILE A 9 -6.66 8.43 -22.08
N LEU A 10 -6.39 7.20 -21.61
CA LEU A 10 -7.10 6.02 -22.04
C LEU A 10 -7.31 5.03 -20.89
N PRO A 11 -8.32 4.16 -20.97
CA PRO A 11 -8.50 3.10 -20.00
C PRO A 11 -7.34 2.11 -20.08
N PHE A 12 -6.94 1.58 -18.91
CA PHE A 12 -5.96 0.50 -18.88
C PHE A 12 -6.55 -0.77 -19.52
N GLU A 13 -5.77 -1.37 -20.40
CA GLU A 13 -6.01 -2.70 -20.97
C GLU A 13 -4.77 -3.57 -20.79
N ALA A 14 -4.91 -4.89 -20.81
CA ALA A 14 -3.82 -5.84 -20.57
C ALA A 14 -2.60 -5.61 -21.47
N ARG A 15 -2.81 -5.20 -22.73
CA ARG A 15 -1.73 -4.87 -23.68
C ARG A 15 -0.82 -3.72 -23.21
N HIS A 16 -1.30 -2.85 -22.33
CA HIS A 16 -0.50 -1.73 -21.82
C HIS A 16 0.50 -2.17 -20.74
N ALA A 17 0.30 -3.33 -20.12
CA ALA A 17 1.18 -3.80 -19.04
C ALA A 17 2.62 -3.98 -19.51
N ASP A 18 2.85 -4.65 -20.66
CA ASP A 18 4.19 -4.84 -21.23
C ASP A 18 4.86 -3.51 -21.58
N VAL A 19 4.09 -2.58 -22.14
CA VAL A 19 4.58 -1.25 -22.53
C VAL A 19 5.07 -0.49 -21.30
N ILE A 20 4.32 -0.52 -20.18
CA ILE A 20 4.67 0.13 -18.92
C ILE A 20 5.91 -0.53 -18.30
N VAL A 21 5.98 -1.87 -18.28
CA VAL A 21 7.16 -2.61 -17.79
C VAL A 21 8.40 -2.25 -18.57
N GLN A 22 8.32 -2.22 -19.91
CA GLN A 22 9.46 -1.86 -20.76
C GLN A 22 9.91 -0.42 -20.53
N LEU A 23 8.99 0.53 -20.40
CA LEU A 23 9.31 1.91 -20.04
C LEU A 23 10.00 1.98 -18.67
N GLY A 24 9.47 1.26 -17.67
CA GLY A 24 10.06 1.18 -16.34
C GLY A 24 11.49 0.64 -16.37
N ARG A 25 11.73 -0.44 -17.10
CA ARG A 25 13.08 -1.00 -17.27
C ARG A 25 14.06 0.01 -17.85
N ARG A 26 13.66 0.78 -18.86
CA ARG A 26 14.52 1.85 -19.43
C ARG A 26 14.75 2.98 -18.45
N ALA A 27 13.70 3.43 -17.77
CA ALA A 27 13.77 4.58 -16.89
C ALA A 27 14.60 4.35 -15.64
N PHE A 28 14.66 3.10 -15.16
CA PHE A 28 15.34 2.75 -13.91
C PHE A 28 16.62 1.92 -14.09
N SER A 29 17.02 1.60 -15.34
CA SER A 29 18.21 0.80 -15.62
C SER A 29 19.51 1.37 -15.03
N ALA A 30 19.61 2.69 -14.94
CA ALA A 30 20.77 3.39 -14.42
C ALA A 30 20.68 3.78 -12.93
N VAL A 31 19.62 3.36 -12.22
CA VAL A 31 19.45 3.70 -10.80
C VAL A 31 20.14 2.64 -9.94
N PRO A 32 21.24 2.96 -9.22
CA PRO A 32 21.92 2.00 -8.38
C PRO A 32 20.97 1.41 -7.32
N GLY A 33 21.00 0.10 -7.15
CA GLY A 33 20.16 -0.61 -6.18
C GLY A 33 18.68 -0.72 -6.58
N TYR A 34 18.30 -0.21 -7.74
CA TYR A 34 17.00 -0.51 -8.32
C TYR A 34 17.08 -1.92 -8.90
N ALA A 35 16.70 -2.90 -8.11
CA ALA A 35 16.43 -4.22 -8.64
C ALA A 35 15.45 -4.04 -9.80
N GLN A 36 15.67 -4.76 -10.91
CA GLN A 36 14.73 -4.78 -12.04
C GLN A 36 13.30 -4.82 -11.53
N PRO A 37 12.36 -4.08 -12.13
CA PRO A 37 10.97 -4.11 -11.67
C PRO A 37 10.58 -5.57 -11.46
N LYS A 38 10.32 -5.94 -10.20
CA LYS A 38 9.82 -7.27 -9.86
C LYS A 38 8.43 -7.51 -10.45
N ASP A 39 7.86 -6.44 -11.03
CA ASP A 39 6.54 -6.46 -11.61
C ASP A 39 6.59 -7.14 -12.97
N SER A 40 6.05 -8.34 -13.01
CA SER A 40 5.69 -8.95 -14.28
C SER A 40 4.53 -8.17 -14.91
N ALA A 41 4.40 -8.22 -16.23
CA ALA A 41 3.22 -7.65 -16.91
C ALA A 41 1.92 -8.27 -16.37
N ALA A 42 1.94 -9.53 -15.95
CA ALA A 42 0.81 -10.22 -15.31
C ALA A 42 0.42 -9.55 -13.98
N HIS A 43 1.40 -9.22 -13.14
CA HIS A 43 1.13 -8.52 -11.87
C HIS A 43 0.58 -7.11 -12.08
N LEU A 44 1.17 -6.33 -13.00
CA LEU A 44 0.62 -5.02 -13.38
C LEU A 44 -0.77 -5.16 -13.99
N GLY A 45 -0.99 -6.16 -14.83
CA GLY A 45 -2.29 -6.48 -15.41
C GLY A 45 -3.36 -6.74 -14.36
N GLN A 46 -3.00 -7.39 -13.25
CA GLN A 46 -3.90 -7.58 -12.12
C GLN A 46 -4.16 -6.28 -11.37
N LEU A 47 -3.12 -5.55 -10.98
CA LEU A 47 -3.26 -4.35 -10.16
C LEU A 47 -3.98 -3.21 -10.90
N LEU A 48 -3.76 -3.07 -12.19
CA LEU A 48 -4.33 -1.99 -13.00
C LEU A 48 -5.56 -2.44 -13.80
N GLY A 49 -5.82 -3.74 -13.89
CA GLY A 49 -6.84 -4.33 -14.74
C GLY A 49 -8.25 -4.34 -14.17
N ALA A 50 -9.15 -4.99 -14.89
CA ALA A 50 -10.58 -5.03 -14.61
C ALA A 50 -10.97 -5.75 -13.29
N ALA A 51 -10.04 -6.51 -12.69
CA ALA A 51 -10.27 -7.16 -11.39
C ALA A 51 -10.28 -6.17 -10.21
N ASN A 52 -9.91 -4.91 -10.42
CA ASN A 52 -9.94 -3.89 -9.39
C ASN A 52 -11.37 -3.57 -8.95
N PRO A 53 -11.75 -3.80 -7.69
CA PRO A 53 -13.10 -3.53 -7.20
C PRO A 53 -13.44 -2.02 -7.15
N GLY A 54 -12.44 -1.16 -7.24
CA GLY A 54 -12.62 0.30 -7.34
C GLY A 54 -13.06 0.78 -8.72
N GLY A 55 -12.93 -0.06 -9.75
CA GLY A 55 -13.34 0.27 -11.11
C GLY A 55 -12.18 0.43 -12.10
N GLN A 56 -12.39 1.24 -13.12
CA GLN A 56 -11.47 1.41 -14.23
C GLN A 56 -10.22 2.22 -13.87
N THR A 57 -9.05 1.65 -14.07
CA THR A 57 -7.77 2.40 -14.05
C THR A 57 -7.59 3.18 -15.34
N TRP A 58 -7.11 4.42 -15.22
CA TRP A 58 -6.80 5.30 -16.34
C TRP A 58 -5.30 5.48 -16.51
N LEU A 59 -4.86 5.61 -17.74
CA LEU A 59 -3.47 5.89 -18.08
C LEU A 59 -3.39 7.24 -18.83
N ALA A 60 -2.49 8.12 -18.39
CA ALA A 60 -2.00 9.21 -19.21
C ALA A 60 -0.67 8.77 -19.82
N MET A 61 -0.59 8.72 -21.14
CA MET A 61 0.59 8.23 -21.86
C MET A 61 1.15 9.31 -22.79
N ALA A 62 2.47 9.45 -22.81
CA ALA A 62 3.21 10.21 -23.81
C ALA A 62 3.84 9.27 -24.80
N MET A 63 3.58 9.48 -26.08
CA MET A 63 4.09 8.66 -27.17
C MET A 63 5.03 9.46 -28.07
N ASP A 64 6.12 8.85 -28.49
CA ASP A 64 7.08 9.36 -29.45
C ASP A 64 7.25 8.35 -30.59
N ALA A 65 6.82 8.70 -31.79
CA ALA A 65 6.87 7.82 -32.96
C ALA A 65 6.35 6.38 -32.66
N GLY A 66 5.22 6.27 -31.97
CA GLY A 66 4.61 4.98 -31.62
C GLY A 66 5.23 4.28 -30.39
N ARG A 67 6.27 4.85 -29.78
CA ARG A 67 6.90 4.31 -28.56
C ARG A 67 6.41 5.07 -27.33
N CYS A 68 6.02 4.36 -26.29
CA CYS A 68 5.70 4.98 -25.00
C CYS A 68 6.97 5.53 -24.33
N VAL A 69 6.97 6.82 -24.03
CA VAL A 69 8.07 7.57 -23.42
C VAL A 69 7.69 8.23 -22.09
N GLY A 70 6.42 8.14 -21.72
CA GLY A 70 5.94 8.62 -20.42
C GLY A 70 4.63 7.95 -20.05
N ASN A 71 4.43 7.68 -18.75
CA ASN A 71 3.21 7.10 -18.20
C ASN A 71 2.89 7.64 -16.81
N VAL A 72 1.61 7.85 -16.55
CA VAL A 72 1.02 8.04 -15.22
C VAL A 72 -0.23 7.17 -15.16
N ALA A 73 -0.32 6.31 -14.16
CA ALA A 73 -1.52 5.52 -13.90
C ALA A 73 -2.36 6.16 -12.79
N ALA A 74 -3.68 6.13 -12.94
CA ALA A 74 -4.64 6.52 -11.91
C ALA A 74 -5.49 5.30 -11.55
N THR A 75 -5.15 4.67 -10.42
CA THR A 75 -5.82 3.45 -9.94
C THR A 75 -6.94 3.82 -9.00
N PRO A 76 -8.19 3.40 -9.24
CA PRO A 76 -9.32 3.71 -8.38
C PRO A 76 -9.33 2.83 -7.13
N PHE A 77 -9.69 3.45 -5.99
CA PHE A 77 -9.96 2.81 -4.73
C PHE A 77 -11.31 3.27 -4.20
N ARG A 78 -12.06 2.37 -3.61
CA ARG A 78 -13.30 2.73 -2.92
C ARG A 78 -12.97 3.40 -1.60
N PHE A 79 -13.60 4.51 -1.34
CA PHE A 79 -13.42 5.30 -0.13
C PHE A 79 -14.77 5.68 0.46
N ARG A 80 -14.89 5.61 1.78
CA ARG A 80 -16.04 6.06 2.54
C ARG A 80 -15.67 7.32 3.29
N THR A 81 -16.43 8.39 3.11
CA THR A 81 -16.27 9.59 3.92
C THR A 81 -16.82 9.37 5.33
N LYS A 82 -16.48 10.21 6.29
CA LYS A 82 -17.05 10.18 7.64
C LYS A 82 -18.58 10.30 7.64
N GLY A 83 -19.16 10.96 6.63
CA GLY A 83 -20.61 11.05 6.44
C GLY A 83 -21.22 9.81 5.78
N GLY A 84 -20.50 8.73 5.59
CA GLY A 84 -20.97 7.48 5.01
C GLY A 84 -21.06 7.48 3.47
N ARG A 85 -20.80 8.61 2.80
CA ARG A 85 -20.84 8.70 1.33
C ARG A 85 -19.72 7.87 0.72
N LEU A 86 -20.05 7.06 -0.29
CA LEU A 86 -19.08 6.32 -1.08
C LEU A 86 -18.54 7.21 -2.21
N VAL A 87 -17.23 7.26 -2.33
CA VAL A 87 -16.53 8.03 -3.36
C VAL A 87 -15.36 7.22 -3.92
N THR A 88 -14.88 7.59 -5.09
CA THR A 88 -13.71 6.94 -5.70
C THR A 88 -12.47 7.79 -5.46
N GLY A 89 -11.48 7.25 -4.75
CA GLY A 89 -10.16 7.86 -4.65
C GLY A 89 -9.25 7.34 -5.77
N TYR A 90 -8.80 8.20 -6.67
CA TYR A 90 -7.83 7.83 -7.70
C TYR A 90 -6.41 8.04 -7.19
N GLN A 91 -5.70 6.93 -6.95
CA GLN A 91 -4.27 6.97 -6.61
C GLN A 91 -3.43 7.17 -7.86
N LEU A 92 -2.73 8.29 -7.95
CA LEU A 92 -1.70 8.43 -8.98
C LEU A 92 -0.47 7.57 -8.63
N GLY A 93 -0.04 6.80 -9.61
CA GLY A 93 1.12 5.91 -9.48
C GLY A 93 1.79 5.66 -10.83
N SER A 94 2.78 4.79 -10.84
CA SER A 94 3.53 4.42 -12.05
C SER A 94 3.97 5.64 -12.88
N ILE A 95 4.41 6.72 -12.19
CA ILE A 95 4.91 7.92 -12.85
C ILE A 95 6.30 7.63 -13.38
N VAL A 96 6.37 7.31 -14.66
CA VAL A 96 7.61 6.90 -15.32
C VAL A 96 7.82 7.73 -16.57
N ILE A 97 9.00 8.32 -16.72
CA ILE A 97 9.39 9.11 -17.90
C ILE A 97 10.72 8.58 -18.42
N ASP A 98 10.79 8.35 -19.72
CA ASP A 98 12.02 7.94 -20.42
C ASP A 98 13.16 8.90 -20.05
N PRO A 99 14.38 8.41 -19.74
CA PRO A 99 15.49 9.25 -19.31
C PRO A 99 15.81 10.40 -20.28
N SER A 100 15.66 10.18 -21.57
CA SER A 100 15.91 11.18 -22.61
C SER A 100 14.95 12.38 -22.55
N LEU A 101 13.77 12.22 -21.94
CA LEU A 101 12.73 13.24 -21.85
C LEU A 101 12.48 13.76 -20.42
N GLN A 102 13.30 13.31 -19.46
CA GLN A 102 13.23 13.84 -18.09
C GLN A 102 13.61 15.32 -18.07
N ARG A 103 13.04 16.09 -17.14
CA ARG A 103 13.22 17.55 -16.96
C ARG A 103 12.74 18.41 -18.13
N GLN A 104 12.06 17.85 -19.13
CA GLN A 104 11.46 18.57 -20.28
C GLN A 104 9.96 18.83 -20.08
N GLY A 105 9.44 18.70 -18.87
CA GLY A 105 8.03 18.99 -18.56
C GLY A 105 7.05 17.86 -18.85
N VAL A 106 7.45 16.77 -19.51
CA VAL A 106 6.56 15.65 -19.88
C VAL A 106 5.80 15.08 -18.68
N GLY A 107 6.50 14.78 -17.58
CA GLY A 107 5.86 14.27 -16.38
C GLY A 107 4.88 15.25 -15.75
N SER A 108 5.21 16.54 -15.74
CA SER A 108 4.32 17.59 -15.24
C SER A 108 3.04 17.68 -16.06
N ARG A 109 3.16 17.60 -17.38
CA ARG A 109 2.01 17.62 -18.29
C ARG A 109 1.11 16.40 -18.09
N LEU A 110 1.68 15.18 -18.07
CA LEU A 110 0.90 13.95 -17.83
C LEU A 110 0.12 13.97 -16.51
N ILE A 111 0.74 14.48 -15.44
CA ILE A 111 0.06 14.61 -14.13
C ILE A 111 -1.06 15.65 -14.23
N ALA A 112 -0.82 16.80 -14.86
CA ALA A 112 -1.83 17.86 -15.01
C ALA A 112 -3.02 17.39 -15.85
N ASP A 113 -2.76 16.77 -17.01
CA ASP A 113 -3.80 16.26 -17.89
C ASP A 113 -4.64 15.17 -17.20
N MET A 114 -3.99 14.22 -16.50
CA MET A 114 -4.68 13.19 -15.71
C MET A 114 -5.51 13.81 -14.59
N THR A 115 -4.96 14.74 -13.83
CA THR A 115 -5.69 15.41 -12.75
C THR A 115 -6.92 16.13 -13.27
N ALA A 116 -6.79 16.90 -14.36
CA ALA A 116 -7.90 17.60 -14.99
C ALA A 116 -8.99 16.63 -15.50
N TYR A 117 -8.57 15.51 -16.10
CA TYR A 117 -9.50 14.46 -16.53
C TYR A 117 -10.27 13.86 -15.36
N LEU A 118 -9.58 13.53 -14.26
CA LEU A 118 -10.22 12.94 -13.08
C LEU A 118 -11.13 13.92 -12.36
N ALA A 119 -10.82 15.23 -12.38
CA ALA A 119 -11.68 16.27 -11.82
C ALA A 119 -13.07 16.33 -12.48
N SER A 120 -13.21 15.81 -13.72
CA SER A 120 -14.52 15.70 -14.39
C SER A 120 -15.34 14.49 -13.94
N LYS A 121 -14.75 13.56 -13.18
CA LYS A 121 -15.47 12.36 -12.69
C LYS A 121 -16.29 12.70 -11.45
N PRO A 122 -17.58 12.35 -11.42
CA PRO A 122 -18.41 12.59 -10.24
C PRO A 122 -17.91 11.76 -9.05
N ASP A 123 -18.18 12.26 -7.85
CA ASP A 123 -17.89 11.57 -6.59
C ASP A 123 -16.48 10.96 -6.52
N SER A 124 -15.49 11.73 -6.96
CA SER A 124 -14.09 11.28 -6.96
C SER A 124 -13.13 12.33 -6.40
N PHE A 125 -11.95 11.88 -6.02
CA PHE A 125 -10.82 12.73 -5.66
C PHE A 125 -9.51 12.07 -6.09
N THR A 126 -8.45 12.88 -6.22
CA THR A 126 -7.14 12.41 -6.66
C THR A 126 -6.13 12.53 -5.53
N TYR A 127 -5.39 11.46 -5.26
CA TYR A 127 -4.38 11.44 -4.22
C TYR A 127 -3.12 10.69 -4.67
N ILE A 128 -2.02 10.89 -3.95
CA ILE A 128 -0.75 10.25 -4.25
C ILE A 128 0.14 10.15 -3.01
N TYR A 129 0.95 9.09 -2.96
CA TYR A 129 2.10 8.95 -2.06
C TYR A 129 3.38 9.24 -2.85
N PRO A 130 3.86 10.47 -2.88
CA PRO A 130 4.99 10.85 -3.71
C PRO A 130 6.31 10.39 -3.11
N ASN A 131 7.26 10.11 -3.98
CA ASN A 131 8.65 10.03 -3.61
C ASN A 131 9.30 11.43 -3.58
N THR A 132 10.57 11.51 -3.18
CA THR A 132 11.31 12.77 -3.08
C THR A 132 11.43 13.51 -4.42
N ARG A 133 11.40 12.81 -5.56
CA ARG A 133 11.51 13.40 -6.90
C ARG A 133 10.17 13.96 -7.40
N SER A 134 9.07 13.24 -7.19
CA SER A 134 7.74 13.63 -7.67
C SER A 134 7.07 14.69 -6.77
N LYS A 135 7.36 14.71 -5.46
CA LYS A 135 6.75 15.63 -4.50
C LYS A 135 6.82 17.10 -4.92
N PRO A 136 7.98 17.68 -5.33
CA PRO A 136 8.04 19.09 -5.72
C PRO A 136 7.18 19.41 -6.96
N VAL A 137 7.06 18.47 -7.89
CA VAL A 137 6.22 18.62 -9.09
C VAL A 137 4.75 18.70 -8.70
N LEU A 138 4.29 17.78 -7.87
CA LEU A 138 2.91 17.71 -7.39
C LEU A 138 2.49 18.95 -6.59
N LEU A 139 3.35 19.42 -5.68
CA LEU A 139 3.08 20.64 -4.93
C LEU A 139 2.91 21.87 -5.84
N ARG A 140 3.71 21.98 -6.92
CA ARG A 140 3.55 23.05 -7.91
C ARG A 140 2.26 22.96 -8.70
N GLN A 141 1.67 21.76 -8.79
CA GLN A 141 0.38 21.50 -9.46
C GLN A 141 -0.82 21.60 -8.50
N GLY A 142 -0.63 22.16 -7.32
CA GLY A 142 -1.72 22.42 -6.38
C GLY A 142 -2.03 21.30 -5.40
N TYR A 143 -1.32 20.17 -5.46
CA TYR A 143 -1.48 19.13 -4.44
C TYR A 143 -1.07 19.64 -3.07
N LYS A 144 -1.83 19.26 -2.04
CA LYS A 144 -1.57 19.64 -0.64
C LYS A 144 -1.25 18.39 0.19
N ILE A 145 -0.41 18.55 1.20
CA ILE A 145 -0.12 17.47 2.15
C ILE A 145 -1.35 17.27 3.04
N ALA A 146 -2.00 16.12 2.90
CA ALA A 146 -3.14 15.71 3.72
C ALA A 146 -2.68 15.04 5.01
N ALA A 147 -1.68 14.16 4.94
CA ALA A 147 -1.18 13.44 6.09
C ALA A 147 0.31 13.12 5.98
N SER A 148 0.96 12.98 7.14
CA SER A 148 2.25 12.32 7.29
C SER A 148 2.01 10.96 7.93
N ILE A 149 2.50 9.89 7.32
CA ILE A 149 2.30 8.54 7.82
C ILE A 149 3.56 8.10 8.57
N PRO A 150 3.50 7.99 9.89
CA PRO A 150 4.64 7.57 10.69
C PRO A 150 5.11 6.16 10.31
N THR A 151 6.40 5.97 10.37
CA THR A 151 7.06 4.68 10.21
C THR A 151 7.55 4.19 11.57
N TYR A 152 7.35 2.93 11.86
CA TYR A 152 7.75 2.29 13.10
C TYR A 152 8.63 1.08 12.83
N VAL A 153 9.67 0.93 13.64
CA VAL A 153 10.46 -0.30 13.74
C VAL A 153 10.22 -0.88 15.13
N HIS A 154 9.75 -2.10 15.16
CA HIS A 154 9.50 -2.82 16.39
C HIS A 154 10.71 -3.71 16.69
N LEU A 155 11.41 -3.39 17.78
CA LEU A 155 12.60 -4.08 18.23
C LEU A 155 12.26 -5.18 19.26
N PRO A 156 12.89 -6.35 19.21
CA PRO A 156 12.72 -7.37 20.23
C PRO A 156 13.31 -6.90 21.56
N THR A 157 12.64 -7.19 22.66
CA THR A 157 13.27 -7.19 23.98
C THR A 157 13.92 -8.55 24.22
N PHE A 158 14.90 -8.60 25.14
CA PHE A 158 15.57 -9.86 25.50
C PHE A 158 14.60 -10.97 25.97
N ALA A 159 13.47 -10.60 26.57
CA ALA A 159 12.47 -11.56 27.06
C ALA A 159 11.60 -12.19 25.95
N SER A 160 11.72 -11.76 24.71
CA SER A 160 10.83 -12.15 23.60
C SER A 160 11.47 -13.16 22.63
N PHE A 161 12.67 -13.66 22.93
CA PHE A 161 13.35 -14.65 22.09
C PHE A 161 12.74 -16.07 22.15
N GLY A 162 11.70 -16.30 22.94
CA GLY A 162 11.09 -17.62 23.17
C GLY A 162 9.81 -17.94 22.39
N MET A 163 9.35 -17.04 21.50
CA MET A 163 8.17 -17.35 20.68
C MET A 163 8.55 -18.24 19.51
N SER A 164 8.22 -19.54 19.61
CA SER A 164 8.43 -20.48 18.49
C SER A 164 7.10 -20.80 17.80
N MET A 165 7.15 -20.87 16.48
CA MET A 165 6.06 -21.45 15.70
C MET A 165 6.07 -22.99 15.86
N ARG A 166 4.88 -23.57 15.98
CA ARG A 166 4.70 -25.02 15.95
C ARG A 166 4.86 -25.53 14.51
N ALA A 167 5.25 -26.78 14.36
CA ALA A 167 5.20 -27.46 13.07
C ALA A 167 3.79 -27.36 12.49
N GLY A 168 3.67 -27.00 11.21
CA GLY A 168 2.38 -26.83 10.54
C GLY A 168 1.92 -25.39 10.33
N GLY A 169 2.76 -24.37 10.63
CA GLY A 169 2.44 -22.96 10.32
C GLY A 169 1.46 -22.31 11.31
N THR A 170 1.11 -22.99 12.41
CA THR A 170 0.25 -22.44 13.45
C THR A 170 1.05 -21.84 14.60
N PHE A 171 0.51 -20.81 15.23
CA PHE A 171 1.12 -20.11 16.38
C PHE A 171 0.03 -19.59 17.33
N ALA A 172 0.43 -19.23 18.53
CA ALA A 172 -0.44 -18.56 19.49
C ALA A 172 0.12 -17.19 19.81
N VAL A 173 -0.76 -16.22 19.93
CA VAL A 173 -0.43 -14.86 20.35
C VAL A 173 -1.49 -14.37 21.32
N ASP A 174 -1.14 -13.47 22.22
CA ASP A 174 -2.11 -12.72 23.03
C ASP A 174 -2.30 -11.31 22.44
N ASP A 175 -3.42 -10.66 22.71
CA ASP A 175 -3.69 -9.29 22.22
C ASP A 175 -3.16 -8.20 23.17
N GLY A 176 -2.54 -8.59 24.30
CA GLY A 176 -2.08 -7.68 25.35
C GLY A 176 -3.15 -7.27 26.34
N GLU A 177 -4.41 -7.61 26.09
CA GLU A 177 -5.55 -7.43 26.99
C GLU A 177 -5.88 -8.71 27.77
N GLY A 178 -5.13 -9.79 27.50
CA GLY A 178 -5.31 -11.10 28.14
C GLY A 178 -6.07 -12.12 27.31
N ASN A 179 -6.52 -11.76 26.11
CA ASN A 179 -7.18 -12.72 25.21
C ASN A 179 -6.13 -13.46 24.36
N SER A 180 -6.31 -14.76 24.28
CA SER A 180 -5.44 -15.62 23.47
C SER A 180 -6.03 -15.82 22.09
N TRP A 181 -5.17 -15.75 21.07
CA TRP A 181 -5.51 -15.92 19.67
C TRP A 181 -4.69 -17.05 19.06
N LYS A 182 -5.35 -17.85 18.23
CA LYS A 182 -4.69 -18.82 17.36
C LYS A 182 -4.43 -18.19 16.01
N GLY A 183 -3.18 -18.24 15.56
CA GLY A 183 -2.76 -17.80 14.23
C GLY A 183 -2.43 -18.98 13.33
N GLU A 184 -2.69 -18.81 12.04
CA GLU A 184 -2.34 -19.73 10.98
C GLU A 184 -1.74 -18.97 9.81
N MET A 185 -0.60 -19.46 9.27
CA MET A 185 0.02 -18.89 8.09
C MET A 185 -0.52 -19.54 6.83
N LEU A 186 -1.09 -18.72 5.96
CA LEU A 186 -1.64 -19.15 4.67
C LEU A 186 -0.98 -18.39 3.52
N PRO A 187 -0.67 -19.07 2.40
CA PRO A 187 -0.30 -18.38 1.17
C PRO A 187 -1.55 -17.74 0.52
N PRO A 188 -1.38 -16.68 -0.31
CA PRO A 188 -2.46 -16.02 -1.03
C PRO A 188 -3.39 -16.96 -1.80
N SER A 189 -2.83 -17.97 -2.45
CA SER A 189 -3.58 -18.97 -3.24
C SER A 189 -4.57 -19.79 -2.41
N ILE A 190 -4.29 -20.03 -1.13
CA ILE A 190 -5.20 -20.75 -0.23
C ILE A 190 -6.26 -19.77 0.31
N LEU A 191 -5.86 -18.61 0.80
CA LEU A 191 -6.80 -17.63 1.34
C LEU A 191 -7.83 -17.20 0.30
N SER A 192 -7.44 -17.03 -0.96
CA SER A 192 -8.36 -16.62 -2.04
C SER A 192 -9.51 -17.59 -2.30
N ARG A 193 -9.35 -18.88 -1.92
CA ARG A 193 -10.37 -19.91 -2.11
C ARG A 193 -11.44 -19.93 -1.02
N ASP A 194 -11.03 -19.54 0.19
CA ASP A 194 -11.94 -19.51 1.35
C ASP A 194 -11.84 -18.14 2.03
N MET A 195 -12.75 -17.26 1.60
CA MET A 195 -12.95 -15.93 2.21
C MET A 195 -14.15 -15.91 3.15
N ALA A 196 -14.71 -17.07 3.50
CA ALA A 196 -15.80 -17.16 4.46
C ALA A 196 -15.32 -16.68 5.86
N GLY A 197 -16.04 -15.73 6.44
CA GLY A 197 -15.66 -15.10 7.70
C GLY A 197 -14.44 -14.16 7.59
N PHE A 198 -14.10 -13.71 6.38
CA PHE A 198 -13.15 -12.62 6.20
C PHE A 198 -13.68 -11.38 6.93
N PRO A 199 -12.85 -10.69 7.73
CA PRO A 199 -13.32 -9.51 8.45
C PRO A 199 -13.73 -8.42 7.47
N GLU A 200 -14.94 -7.90 7.65
CA GLU A 200 -15.41 -6.73 6.92
C GLU A 200 -14.88 -5.46 7.60
N ASP A 201 -14.63 -4.45 6.79
CA ASP A 201 -14.17 -3.15 7.28
C ASP A 201 -15.27 -2.46 8.07
N ASP A 202 -14.90 -1.81 9.17
CA ASP A 202 -15.85 -1.05 9.99
C ASP A 202 -16.48 0.08 9.15
N ALA A 203 -17.77 -0.07 8.89
CA ALA A 203 -18.51 0.85 8.04
C ALA A 203 -18.59 2.27 8.63
N GLU A 204 -18.37 2.44 9.94
CA GLU A 204 -18.49 3.73 10.63
C GLU A 204 -17.18 4.56 10.60
N ALA A 205 -16.04 3.91 10.43
CA ALA A 205 -14.76 4.55 10.63
C ALA A 205 -14.36 5.57 9.54
N GLY A 206 -14.98 5.52 8.36
CA GLY A 206 -14.52 6.27 7.19
C GLY A 206 -13.13 5.81 6.71
N GLY A 207 -12.79 5.99 5.44
CA GLY A 207 -11.49 5.62 4.90
C GLY A 207 -11.55 4.72 3.68
N PHE A 208 -10.41 4.15 3.30
CA PHE A 208 -10.33 3.19 2.19
C PHE A 208 -11.01 1.88 2.57
N ILE A 209 -11.91 1.41 1.72
CA ILE A 209 -12.67 0.17 1.95
C ILE A 209 -11.76 -1.04 1.70
N ARG A 210 -11.53 -1.80 2.77
CA ARG A 210 -10.71 -3.02 2.81
C ARG A 210 -11.58 -4.24 3.09
N ASP A 211 -12.23 -4.74 2.07
CA ASP A 211 -13.04 -5.95 2.14
C ASP A 211 -12.37 -7.14 1.43
N SER A 212 -13.06 -8.25 1.38
CA SER A 212 -12.60 -9.47 0.72
C SER A 212 -12.31 -9.27 -0.77
N ALA A 213 -13.06 -8.40 -1.47
CA ALA A 213 -12.82 -8.09 -2.88
C ALA A 213 -11.52 -7.31 -3.06
N TYR A 214 -11.27 -6.32 -2.19
CA TYR A 214 -9.99 -5.59 -2.16
C TYR A 214 -8.81 -6.52 -1.86
N CYS A 215 -8.93 -7.39 -0.84
CA CYS A 215 -7.88 -8.35 -0.48
C CYS A 215 -7.55 -9.28 -1.64
N ARG A 216 -8.58 -9.85 -2.28
CA ARG A 216 -8.41 -10.74 -3.42
C ARG A 216 -7.71 -10.06 -4.59
N TRP A 217 -8.17 -8.88 -4.95
CA TRP A 217 -7.57 -8.09 -6.02
C TRP A 217 -6.13 -7.72 -5.73
N ARG A 218 -5.86 -7.21 -4.53
CA ARG A 218 -4.56 -6.60 -4.21
C ARG A 218 -3.47 -7.63 -3.94
N TYR A 219 -3.82 -8.74 -3.29
CA TYR A 219 -2.86 -9.67 -2.70
C TYR A 219 -2.95 -11.12 -3.17
N CYS A 220 -4.03 -11.53 -3.84
CA CYS A 220 -4.27 -12.93 -4.20
C CYS A 220 -4.23 -13.18 -5.71
N GLY A 221 -3.36 -12.53 -6.44
CA GLY A 221 -3.23 -12.71 -7.87
C GLY A 221 -2.13 -13.65 -8.32
N PRO A 222 -1.91 -13.73 -9.62
CA PRO A 222 -0.77 -14.44 -10.16
C PRO A 222 0.53 -13.96 -9.55
N ASP A 223 1.45 -14.86 -9.27
CA ASP A 223 2.78 -14.57 -8.73
C ASP A 223 2.80 -13.87 -7.36
N THR A 224 1.73 -13.92 -6.55
CA THR A 224 1.69 -13.29 -5.23
C THR A 224 2.12 -14.20 -4.10
N ASP A 225 2.07 -15.53 -4.25
CA ASP A 225 2.41 -16.49 -3.20
C ASP A 225 3.86 -16.37 -2.69
N HIS A 226 4.76 -15.87 -3.51
CA HIS A 226 6.15 -15.62 -3.11
C HIS A 226 6.38 -14.20 -2.58
N ARG A 227 5.38 -13.30 -2.71
CA ARG A 227 5.47 -11.90 -2.27
C ARG A 227 4.84 -11.69 -0.92
N TYR A 228 3.70 -12.35 -0.66
CA TYR A 228 2.89 -12.13 0.51
C TYR A 228 2.65 -13.43 1.28
N GLN A 229 2.45 -13.27 2.58
CA GLN A 229 1.98 -14.29 3.50
C GLN A 229 0.83 -13.70 4.31
N PHE A 230 -0.14 -14.51 4.64
CA PHE A 230 -1.26 -14.10 5.47
C PHE A 230 -1.18 -14.77 6.83
N ALA A 231 -1.24 -13.99 7.89
CA ALA A 231 -1.50 -14.49 9.22
C ALA A 231 -2.99 -14.33 9.51
N VAL A 232 -3.73 -15.43 9.48
CA VAL A 232 -5.14 -15.47 9.84
C VAL A 232 -5.25 -15.75 11.33
N LEU A 233 -5.87 -14.83 12.06
CA LEU A 233 -5.95 -14.82 13.52
C LEU A 233 -7.39 -15.00 13.95
N ARG A 234 -7.64 -15.96 14.85
CA ARG A 234 -8.95 -16.19 15.45
C ARG A 234 -8.81 -16.23 16.98
N PRO A 235 -9.68 -15.57 17.73
CA PRO A 235 -9.66 -15.65 19.18
C PRO A 235 -9.97 -17.07 19.62
N LEU A 236 -9.37 -17.53 20.72
CA LEU A 236 -9.71 -18.83 21.31
C LEU A 236 -11.08 -18.82 21.98
N THR A 237 -11.54 -17.66 22.39
CA THR A 237 -12.85 -17.44 23.00
C THR A 237 -13.49 -16.21 22.35
N GLY A 238 -14.80 -16.28 22.08
CA GLY A 238 -15.53 -15.19 21.42
C GLY A 238 -15.59 -15.34 19.89
N SER A 239 -15.99 -14.25 19.22
CA SER A 239 -16.13 -14.16 17.77
C SER A 239 -15.16 -13.11 17.20
N GLY A 240 -15.05 -13.10 15.87
CA GLY A 240 -14.21 -12.17 15.13
C GLY A 240 -12.98 -12.83 14.53
N SER A 241 -12.33 -12.11 13.66
CA SER A 241 -11.08 -12.55 13.03
C SER A 241 -10.25 -11.33 12.66
N ALA A 242 -8.94 -11.55 12.49
CA ALA A 242 -8.07 -10.57 11.89
C ALA A 242 -7.16 -11.25 10.86
N VAL A 243 -6.92 -10.58 9.74
CA VAL A 243 -6.02 -11.07 8.70
C VAL A 243 -4.92 -10.04 8.50
N VAL A 244 -3.69 -10.45 8.73
CA VAL A 244 -2.49 -9.62 8.58
C VAL A 244 -1.77 -10.02 7.31
N VAL A 245 -1.55 -9.07 6.42
CA VAL A 245 -0.74 -9.27 5.21
C VAL A 245 0.70 -8.93 5.53
N LEU A 246 1.58 -9.86 5.26
CA LEU A 246 3.00 -9.80 5.60
C LEU A 246 3.86 -9.96 4.35
N THR A 247 5.01 -9.32 4.34
CA THR A 247 6.08 -9.59 3.36
C THR A 247 7.44 -9.48 4.06
N THR A 248 8.46 -10.07 3.46
CA THR A 248 9.83 -9.91 3.93
C THR A 248 10.62 -9.00 3.00
N HIS A 249 11.47 -8.18 3.57
CA HIS A 249 12.38 -7.32 2.82
C HIS A 249 13.76 -7.30 3.48
N GLU A 250 14.78 -7.26 2.66
CA GLU A 250 16.16 -7.12 3.12
C GLU A 250 16.69 -5.73 2.80
N PHE A 251 17.24 -5.08 3.82
CA PHE A 251 17.86 -3.77 3.70
C PHE A 251 19.18 -3.76 4.47
N ASN A 252 20.29 -3.49 3.78
CA ASN A 252 21.65 -3.47 4.35
C ASN A 252 21.99 -4.75 5.15
N GLY A 253 21.62 -5.92 4.65
CA GLY A 253 21.86 -7.21 5.30
C GLY A 253 20.94 -7.50 6.50
N LEU A 254 20.02 -6.60 6.83
CA LEU A 254 19.00 -6.81 7.84
C LEU A 254 17.69 -7.25 7.19
N ARG A 255 17.13 -8.35 7.66
CA ARG A 255 15.85 -8.87 7.18
C ARG A 255 14.73 -8.39 8.08
N PHE A 256 13.73 -7.77 7.46
CA PHE A 256 12.53 -7.22 8.10
C PHE A 256 11.30 -8.04 7.73
N MET A 257 10.43 -8.27 8.69
CA MET A 257 9.03 -8.63 8.44
C MET A 257 8.24 -7.33 8.36
N ILE A 258 7.57 -7.11 7.24
CA ILE A 258 6.78 -5.90 7.01
C ILE A 258 5.31 -6.23 7.16
N ILE A 259 4.61 -5.47 8.00
CA ILE A 259 3.15 -5.47 8.03
C ILE A 259 2.68 -4.61 6.86
N VAL A 260 2.13 -5.25 5.84
CA VAL A 260 1.64 -4.59 4.63
C VAL A 260 0.22 -4.07 4.85
N ASP A 261 -0.67 -4.93 5.37
CA ASP A 261 -2.06 -4.58 5.59
C ASP A 261 -2.65 -5.34 6.79
N LEU A 262 -3.78 -4.84 7.29
CA LEU A 262 -4.53 -5.45 8.38
C LEU A 262 -6.02 -5.33 8.09
N PHE A 263 -6.67 -6.48 7.94
CA PHE A 263 -8.11 -6.61 7.81
C PHE A 263 -8.68 -7.04 9.15
N SER A 264 -9.59 -6.25 9.69
CA SER A 264 -10.19 -6.48 11.00
C SER A 264 -11.37 -5.53 11.20
N GLU A 265 -12.36 -5.96 11.96
CA GLU A 265 -13.46 -5.09 12.40
C GLU A 265 -12.99 -3.87 13.18
N SER A 266 -11.83 -3.95 13.83
CA SER A 266 -11.24 -2.86 14.62
C SER A 266 -9.72 -2.78 14.39
N PRO A 267 -9.24 -2.27 13.25
CA PRO A 267 -7.81 -2.25 12.92
C PRO A 267 -6.96 -1.52 13.97
N ALA A 268 -7.48 -0.45 14.58
CA ALA A 268 -6.77 0.29 15.60
C ALA A 268 -6.53 -0.54 16.87
N ARG A 269 -7.51 -1.35 17.28
CA ARG A 269 -7.41 -2.26 18.43
C ARG A 269 -6.50 -3.45 18.14
N HIS A 270 -6.63 -4.03 16.96
CA HIS A 270 -5.92 -5.25 16.58
C HIS A 270 -4.50 -5.03 16.04
N TYR A 271 -4.06 -3.77 15.96
CA TYR A 271 -2.71 -3.50 15.44
C TYR A 271 -1.59 -4.10 16.31
N GLY A 272 -1.74 -4.06 17.62
CA GLY A 272 -0.80 -4.73 18.53
C GLY A 272 -0.72 -6.24 18.29
N LEU A 273 -1.88 -6.86 18.04
CA LEU A 273 -1.97 -8.26 17.65
C LEU A 273 -1.26 -8.54 16.32
N ALA A 274 -1.42 -7.65 15.32
CA ALA A 274 -0.73 -7.75 14.04
C ALA A 274 0.80 -7.71 14.19
N VAL A 275 1.33 -6.87 15.04
CA VAL A 275 2.78 -6.80 15.34
C VAL A 275 3.27 -8.11 15.96
N ARG A 276 2.52 -8.69 16.90
CA ARG A 276 2.89 -9.98 17.53
C ARG A 276 2.83 -11.13 16.52
N ALA A 277 1.80 -11.16 15.68
CA ALA A 277 1.70 -12.12 14.58
C ALA A 277 2.89 -12.00 13.61
N ALA A 278 3.20 -10.79 13.15
CA ALA A 278 4.33 -10.53 12.27
C ALA A 278 5.65 -11.05 12.84
N ARG A 279 5.81 -10.99 14.16
CA ARG A 279 6.99 -11.56 14.82
C ARG A 279 7.01 -13.06 14.88
N ALA A 280 5.90 -13.67 15.28
CA ALA A 280 5.82 -15.13 15.29
C ALA A 280 6.19 -15.69 13.91
N CYS A 281 5.75 -15.00 12.83
CA CYS A 281 6.09 -15.33 11.46
C CYS A 281 7.54 -14.99 11.10
N GLY A 282 8.03 -13.84 11.53
CA GLY A 282 9.39 -13.36 11.24
C GLY A 282 10.48 -14.26 11.81
N SER A 283 10.23 -14.92 12.94
CA SER A 283 11.18 -15.87 13.52
C SER A 283 11.45 -17.06 12.56
N ARG A 284 10.47 -17.50 11.81
CA ARG A 284 10.62 -18.54 10.78
C ARG A 284 11.44 -18.08 9.58
N GLU A 285 11.24 -16.83 9.18
CA GLU A 285 11.88 -16.20 8.03
C GLU A 285 13.24 -15.58 8.37
N SER A 286 13.77 -15.82 9.58
CA SER A 286 14.99 -15.18 10.09
C SER A 286 14.92 -13.65 10.12
N ALA A 287 13.73 -13.08 10.09
CA ALA A 287 13.50 -11.66 10.22
C ALA A 287 13.42 -11.29 11.71
N ARG A 288 14.39 -10.50 12.18
CA ARG A 288 14.49 -10.10 13.60
C ARG A 288 13.75 -8.82 13.93
N LEU A 289 13.37 -8.06 12.91
CA LEU A 289 12.73 -6.76 13.06
C LEU A 289 11.38 -6.75 12.36
N VAL A 290 10.40 -6.07 12.95
CA VAL A 290 9.12 -5.81 12.30
C VAL A 290 9.06 -4.34 11.91
N TYR A 291 8.73 -4.08 10.67
CA TYR A 291 8.53 -2.75 10.10
C TYR A 291 7.06 -2.52 9.79
N SER A 292 6.59 -1.34 10.08
CA SER A 292 5.22 -0.95 9.71
C SER A 292 5.12 0.55 9.51
N SER A 293 4.14 0.96 8.73
CA SER A 293 3.77 2.37 8.58
C SER A 293 2.27 2.50 8.76
N SER A 294 1.84 3.35 9.66
CA SER A 294 0.42 3.59 9.93
C SER A 294 0.21 4.94 10.59
N ASN A 295 -0.92 5.56 10.30
CA ASN A 295 -1.38 6.78 10.98
C ASN A 295 -2.40 6.51 12.10
N ILE A 296 -2.59 5.27 12.52
CA ILE A 296 -3.53 4.92 13.60
C ILE A 296 -3.22 5.77 14.85
N PRO A 297 -4.19 6.59 15.35
CA PRO A 297 -3.91 7.56 16.41
C PRO A 297 -3.42 6.93 17.72
N SER A 298 -3.94 5.76 18.10
CA SER A 298 -3.52 5.04 19.30
C SER A 298 -2.05 4.66 19.30
N LEU A 299 -1.43 4.54 18.11
CA LEU A 299 0.00 4.26 17.98
C LEU A 299 0.87 5.49 18.23
N ARG A 300 0.33 6.70 18.05
CA ARG A 300 1.08 7.94 18.34
C ARG A 300 1.22 8.20 19.84
N ALA A 301 0.23 7.78 20.63
CA ALA A 301 0.14 8.10 22.05
C ALA A 301 1.02 7.23 22.96
N THR A 302 1.42 6.04 22.54
CA THR A 302 2.16 5.09 23.40
C THR A 302 3.49 4.68 22.76
N PRO A 303 4.62 5.31 23.13
CA PRO A 303 5.94 4.96 22.59
C PRO A 303 6.44 3.59 23.02
N VAL A 304 5.87 3.03 24.09
CA VAL A 304 6.24 1.71 24.63
C VAL A 304 4.96 0.99 25.02
N ASP A 305 4.69 -0.15 24.41
CA ASP A 305 3.75 -1.10 24.97
C ASP A 305 4.48 -1.88 26.09
N LEU A 306 4.42 -1.36 27.30
CA LEU A 306 5.06 -1.96 28.49
C LEU A 306 4.55 -3.38 28.78
N LYS A 307 3.32 -3.72 28.37
CA LYS A 307 2.75 -5.06 28.52
C LYS A 307 3.30 -6.06 27.51
N SER A 308 3.62 -5.60 26.29
CA SER A 308 4.11 -6.47 25.21
C SER A 308 5.63 -6.70 25.25
N LYS A 309 6.35 -6.07 26.16
CA LYS A 309 7.83 -6.14 26.27
C LYS A 309 8.55 -5.78 24.96
N TRP A 310 8.04 -4.76 24.24
CA TRP A 310 8.59 -4.32 22.95
C TRP A 310 8.91 -2.85 22.93
N TRP A 311 9.99 -2.56 22.26
CA TRP A 311 10.36 -1.20 21.91
C TRP A 311 9.79 -0.86 20.55
N ARG A 312 8.90 0.12 20.49
CA ARG A 312 8.49 0.74 19.25
C ARG A 312 9.30 2.03 19.08
N VAL A 313 10.15 2.05 18.07
CA VAL A 313 10.92 3.23 17.70
C VAL A 313 10.23 3.88 16.51
N SER A 314 9.74 5.11 16.70
CA SER A 314 9.34 5.95 15.57
C SER A 314 10.59 6.37 14.82
N VAL A 315 10.61 6.13 13.52
CA VAL A 315 11.70 6.62 12.67
C VAL A 315 11.38 8.08 12.31
N PRO A 316 12.16 9.06 12.81
CA PRO A 316 11.95 10.46 12.47
C PRO A 316 12.04 10.68 10.95
N ASP A 317 11.29 11.64 10.41
CA ASP A 317 11.30 11.94 8.97
C ASP A 317 12.71 12.20 8.41
N PHE A 318 13.61 12.82 9.20
CA PHE A 318 14.99 13.07 8.78
C PHE A 318 15.85 11.80 8.71
N ALA A 319 15.54 10.80 9.52
CA ALA A 319 16.22 9.51 9.54
C ALA A 319 15.52 8.46 8.66
N ASN A 320 14.30 8.76 8.20
CA ASN A 320 13.57 7.91 7.29
C ASN A 320 14.00 8.21 5.85
N PRO A 321 14.65 7.27 5.15
CA PRO A 321 15.08 7.49 3.78
C PRO A 321 13.90 7.72 2.83
N ARG A 322 12.69 7.36 3.24
CA ARG A 322 11.46 7.52 2.47
C ARG A 322 10.30 7.96 3.37
N PRO A 323 10.28 9.24 3.85
CA PRO A 323 9.18 9.73 4.65
C PRO A 323 7.89 9.72 3.81
N ILE A 324 6.87 9.07 4.35
CA ILE A 324 5.62 8.86 3.63
C ILE A 324 4.72 10.07 3.86
N LYS A 325 4.37 10.72 2.77
CA LYS A 325 3.39 11.82 2.76
C LYS A 325 2.22 11.43 1.86
N LEU A 326 1.02 11.64 2.32
CA LEU A 326 -0.18 11.57 1.51
C LEU A 326 -0.47 12.97 0.97
N LEU A 327 -0.51 13.13 -0.34
CA LEU A 327 -0.92 14.36 -1.01
C LEU A 327 -2.30 14.19 -1.63
N LEU A 328 -3.13 15.21 -1.47
CA LEU A 328 -4.46 15.34 -2.05
C LEU A 328 -4.46 16.51 -3.03
N HIS A 329 -5.03 16.33 -4.22
CA HIS A 329 -5.45 17.44 -5.04
C HIS A 329 -6.80 17.95 -4.51
N PRO A 330 -6.91 19.24 -4.11
CA PRO A 330 -8.16 19.80 -3.63
C PRO A 330 -9.17 19.83 -4.77
N GLU A 331 -10.14 18.96 -4.72
CA GLU A 331 -11.16 18.81 -5.74
C GLU A 331 -12.48 19.47 -5.31
N PRO A 332 -13.31 19.91 -6.26
CA PRO A 332 -14.60 20.50 -5.97
C PRO A 332 -15.62 19.50 -5.43
N ASN A 333 -15.33 18.19 -5.44
CA ASN A 333 -16.28 17.11 -5.15
C ASN A 333 -16.50 16.82 -3.65
N GLY A 334 -16.03 17.68 -2.76
CA GLY A 334 -16.43 17.65 -1.35
C GLY A 334 -15.71 16.61 -0.46
N VAL A 335 -14.64 15.97 -0.94
CA VAL A 335 -13.70 15.21 -0.09
C VAL A 335 -12.60 16.15 0.37
N GLY A 336 -12.58 16.46 1.66
CA GLY A 336 -11.62 17.40 2.23
C GLY A 336 -10.33 16.72 2.71
N LEU A 337 -9.33 17.56 3.00
CA LEU A 337 -8.08 17.12 3.66
C LEU A 337 -8.35 16.40 4.98
N ALA A 338 -9.40 16.80 5.72
CA ALA A 338 -9.78 16.20 6.99
C ALA A 338 -10.27 14.75 6.82
N ASP A 339 -11.04 14.46 5.77
CA ASP A 339 -11.52 13.10 5.50
C ASP A 339 -10.38 12.11 5.30
N LEU A 340 -9.32 12.54 4.59
CA LEU A 340 -8.14 11.70 4.36
C LEU A 340 -7.16 11.69 5.54
N ALA A 341 -7.00 12.80 6.24
CA ALA A 341 -6.09 12.89 7.39
C ALA A 341 -6.49 11.94 8.52
N ASP A 342 -7.79 11.74 8.68
CA ASP A 342 -8.37 10.87 9.72
C ASP A 342 -8.61 9.43 9.23
N SER A 343 -8.45 9.17 7.93
CA SER A 343 -8.55 7.80 7.41
C SER A 343 -7.35 6.97 7.87
N ILE A 344 -7.59 5.71 8.20
CA ILE A 344 -6.50 4.77 8.52
C ILE A 344 -5.73 4.46 7.24
N ALA A 345 -4.45 4.81 7.23
CA ALA A 345 -3.51 4.44 6.19
C ALA A 345 -2.54 3.38 6.71
N LEU A 346 -2.35 2.32 5.96
CA LEU A 346 -1.43 1.22 6.24
C LEU A 346 -0.35 1.14 5.17
N THR A 347 0.66 0.33 5.42
CA THR A 347 1.80 0.16 4.51
C THR A 347 1.36 -0.20 3.09
N GLY A 348 0.33 -1.05 2.94
CA GLY A 348 -0.19 -1.50 1.64
C GLY A 348 -0.77 -0.39 0.77
N ASP A 349 -1.20 0.73 1.35
CA ASP A 349 -1.82 1.82 0.59
C ASP A 349 -0.82 2.56 -0.31
N TRP A 350 0.47 2.54 0.02
CA TRP A 350 1.52 3.30 -0.68
C TRP A 350 2.64 2.44 -1.25
N MET A 351 2.79 1.19 -0.81
CA MET A 351 3.75 0.28 -1.41
C MET A 351 3.23 -0.18 -2.78
N GLY A 352 3.67 0.53 -3.83
CA GLY A 352 3.62 -0.01 -5.19
C GLY A 352 4.73 -1.04 -5.33
N PHE A 353 4.36 -2.26 -5.40
CA PHE A 353 5.27 -3.37 -5.72
C PHE A 353 5.05 -3.83 -7.12
#